data_0b5ebd6805c67b9b95589292efdd601f
#
_entry.id   0b5ebd6805c67b9b95589292efdd601f
#
_cell.length_a   1.000
_cell.length_b   1.000
_cell.length_c   1.000
_cell.angle_alpha   90.00
_cell.angle_beta   90.00
_cell.angle_gamma   90.00
#
_symmetry.space_group_name_H-M   'P 1'
#
loop_
_entity.id
_entity.type
_entity.pdbx_description
1 polymer ?
#
loop_
_entity_poly.entity_id
_entity_poly.type
_entity_poly.pdbx_seq_one_letter_code
_entity_poly.pdbx_strand_id
1 'polypeptide(L)'
;MINKYYNLGKNILFPINRSITGKGIIKTLKIFKEIHPKLKIKYFKSGKKVFDWIIPSEWNVKNAYVLDQVGEKIIDFKKNNLHLMGYSIPVNKKVSKKELLDKLFSSQKVKNAIPYVTSYYKKNWGFCVSKNHKNEINKKYKKDERFKILIDSNFKKNGNMPIGEYVIQGESKQEILISTYVCHPSMANNELSGPLLSMMLIDYFKKYKLNKTLRFIFVPETIGSIAYIHQNKKKMKNIIAAFNLTCVGDQRSFSCMLSKSENAPSDHALISTFKKLKIKFKKFHFTKRGSDERQFNWPGIDIPMTSFFRTKYGEYPEYHTSEDTFGRVVTKKGLMGSFKIMKFSIESIMKNYYPIATVFCEPKMDKRGLYSYLSFTEKKFNYQRKYIDFMIYSDGKNNIDQIAKKIKLNYKISFKIFKLLLNKKLIRV
;
A
#
# COMPACT_ATOMS: atom_id res chain seq x y z
N MET A 1 -3.77 22.23 3.64
CA MET A 1 -3.29 20.86 3.37
C MET A 1 -4.04 20.19 2.23
N ILE A 2 -5.35 19.97 2.30
CA ILE A 2 -6.09 19.21 1.28
C ILE A 2 -6.00 19.81 -0.11
N ASN A 3 -6.17 21.12 -0.29
CA ASN A 3 -6.08 21.77 -1.60
C ASN A 3 -4.69 21.55 -2.24
N LYS A 4 -3.60 21.67 -1.46
CA LYS A 4 -2.23 21.42 -1.92
C LYS A 4 -2.12 20.02 -2.54
N TYR A 5 -2.50 18.97 -1.79
CA TYR A 5 -2.31 17.60 -2.24
C TYR A 5 -3.30 17.16 -3.32
N TYR A 6 -4.55 17.64 -3.26
CA TYR A 6 -5.52 17.40 -4.30
C TYR A 6 -5.08 18.00 -5.65
N ASN A 7 -4.61 19.25 -5.65
CA ASN A 7 -4.11 19.92 -6.86
C ASN A 7 -2.81 19.31 -7.36
N LEU A 8 -1.89 18.93 -6.46
CA LEU A 8 -0.70 18.15 -6.81
C LEU A 8 -1.07 16.85 -7.54
N GLY A 9 -2.02 16.11 -6.98
CA GLY A 9 -2.52 14.87 -7.59
C GLY A 9 -3.11 15.10 -8.96
N LYS A 10 -4.08 16.02 -9.05
CA LYS A 10 -4.85 16.28 -10.26
C LYS A 10 -3.99 16.85 -11.42
N ASN A 11 -3.19 17.87 -11.11
CA ASN A 11 -2.57 18.68 -12.17
C ASN A 11 -1.14 18.25 -12.51
N ILE A 12 -0.43 17.65 -11.55
CA ILE A 12 1.01 17.34 -11.72
C ILE A 12 1.25 15.82 -11.79
N LEU A 13 0.68 15.05 -10.87
CA LEU A 13 0.97 13.62 -10.81
C LEU A 13 0.12 12.80 -11.77
N PHE A 14 -1.16 13.13 -11.94
CA PHE A 14 -2.09 12.36 -12.76
C PHE A 14 -1.62 12.20 -14.22
N PRO A 15 -1.08 13.22 -14.90
CA PRO A 15 -0.61 13.07 -16.29
C PRO A 15 0.67 12.22 -16.43
N ILE A 16 1.38 11.89 -15.36
CA ILE A 16 2.65 11.15 -15.46
C ILE A 16 2.36 9.70 -15.85
N ASN A 17 3.01 9.25 -16.93
CA ASN A 17 3.00 7.84 -17.31
C ASN A 17 3.91 7.03 -16.38
N ARG A 18 3.35 6.45 -15.31
CA ARG A 18 4.05 5.57 -14.37
C ARG A 18 4.00 4.11 -14.83
N SER A 19 4.98 3.36 -14.38
CA SER A 19 5.00 1.90 -14.43
C SER A 19 5.82 1.39 -13.23
N ILE A 20 5.96 0.09 -13.06
CA ILE A 20 6.75 -0.50 -11.95
C ILE A 20 8.24 -0.12 -12.00
N THR A 21 8.73 0.37 -13.16
CA THR A 21 10.07 0.96 -13.34
C THR A 21 9.99 2.20 -14.23
N GLY A 22 11.12 2.79 -14.56
CA GLY A 22 11.26 3.83 -15.59
C GLY A 22 11.09 5.26 -15.10
N LYS A 23 11.10 6.20 -16.05
CA LYS A 23 11.18 7.63 -15.78
C LYS A 23 9.96 8.18 -15.02
N GLY A 24 8.76 7.63 -15.25
CA GLY A 24 7.52 8.14 -14.65
C GLY A 24 7.47 7.97 -13.13
N ILE A 25 7.79 6.78 -12.63
CA ILE A 25 7.85 6.54 -11.18
C ILE A 25 9.01 7.31 -10.54
N ILE A 26 10.18 7.41 -11.21
CA ILE A 26 11.32 8.20 -10.72
C ILE A 26 10.91 9.67 -10.57
N LYS A 27 10.25 10.26 -11.59
CA LYS A 27 9.75 11.64 -11.56
C LYS A 27 8.77 11.84 -10.40
N THR A 28 7.84 10.92 -10.21
CA THR A 28 6.86 10.98 -9.11
C THR A 28 7.56 10.98 -7.74
N LEU A 29 8.52 10.07 -7.52
CA LEU A 29 9.26 10.01 -6.25
C LEU A 29 10.18 11.22 -6.03
N LYS A 30 10.73 11.82 -7.09
CA LYS A 30 11.49 13.08 -7.01
C LYS A 30 10.60 14.24 -6.55
N ILE A 31 9.37 14.36 -7.10
CA ILE A 31 8.38 15.36 -6.66
C ILE A 31 8.05 15.15 -5.17
N PHE A 32 7.85 13.90 -4.73
CA PHE A 32 7.64 13.60 -3.31
C PHE A 32 8.83 14.01 -2.45
N LYS A 33 10.06 13.80 -2.92
CA LYS A 33 11.28 14.22 -2.23
C LYS A 33 11.44 15.74 -2.16
N GLU A 34 11.05 16.48 -3.19
CA GLU A 34 11.03 17.96 -3.18
C GLU A 34 10.09 18.49 -2.08
N ILE A 35 8.91 17.86 -1.91
CA ILE A 35 7.94 18.23 -0.86
C ILE A 35 8.39 17.76 0.52
N HIS A 36 9.03 16.60 0.60
CA HIS A 36 9.54 15.99 1.83
C HIS A 36 11.02 15.62 1.67
N PRO A 37 11.97 16.55 1.90
CA PRO A 37 13.40 16.35 1.61
C PRO A 37 14.04 15.15 2.29
N LYS A 38 13.52 14.73 3.44
CA LYS A 38 13.98 13.51 4.16
C LYS A 38 13.55 12.19 3.48
N LEU A 39 12.74 12.24 2.42
CA LEU A 39 12.38 11.04 1.64
C LEU A 39 13.63 10.51 0.93
N LYS A 40 13.89 9.22 1.14
CA LYS A 40 15.00 8.51 0.49
C LYS A 40 14.45 7.70 -0.68
N ILE A 41 15.09 7.82 -1.85
CA ILE A 41 14.77 6.98 -3.02
C ILE A 41 15.85 5.89 -3.07
N LYS A 42 15.41 4.63 -2.93
CA LYS A 42 16.26 3.45 -3.03
C LYS A 42 16.06 2.80 -4.39
N TYR A 43 17.14 2.29 -4.97
CA TYR A 43 17.13 1.70 -6.30
C TYR A 43 17.50 0.21 -6.21
N PHE A 44 16.71 -0.61 -6.88
CA PHE A 44 16.92 -2.04 -7.02
C PHE A 44 17.29 -2.36 -8.46
N LYS A 45 18.46 -2.93 -8.69
CA LYS A 45 18.97 -3.23 -10.05
C LYS A 45 18.06 -4.24 -10.76
N SER A 46 17.75 -3.97 -12.03
CA SER A 46 17.10 -4.93 -12.93
C SER A 46 17.92 -6.22 -13.01
N GLY A 47 17.24 -7.36 -13.09
CA GLY A 47 17.87 -8.68 -13.09
C GLY A 47 18.22 -9.23 -11.70
N LYS A 48 18.15 -8.43 -10.63
CA LYS A 48 18.41 -8.90 -9.27
C LYS A 48 17.29 -9.85 -8.82
N LYS A 49 17.68 -11.03 -8.30
CA LYS A 49 16.77 -11.97 -7.65
C LYS A 49 16.35 -11.45 -6.27
N VAL A 50 15.04 -11.48 -6.00
CA VAL A 50 14.43 -11.11 -4.72
C VAL A 50 13.42 -12.20 -4.35
N PHE A 51 13.80 -13.10 -3.45
CA PHE A 51 13.10 -14.37 -3.18
C PHE A 51 12.90 -15.16 -4.47
N ASP A 52 11.64 -15.47 -4.86
CA ASP A 52 11.28 -16.20 -6.06
C ASP A 52 11.18 -15.32 -7.33
N TRP A 53 11.32 -14.00 -7.18
CA TRP A 53 11.10 -13.02 -8.24
C TRP A 53 12.40 -12.43 -8.74
N ILE A 54 12.34 -11.86 -9.95
CA ILE A 54 13.45 -11.11 -10.56
C ILE A 54 12.95 -9.68 -10.82
N ILE A 55 13.75 -8.67 -10.44
CA ILE A 55 13.47 -7.28 -10.76
C ILE A 55 13.46 -7.12 -12.29
N PRO A 56 12.37 -6.65 -12.91
CA PRO A 56 12.29 -6.56 -14.36
C PRO A 56 13.21 -5.48 -14.93
N SER A 57 13.47 -5.56 -16.23
CA SER A 57 14.19 -4.51 -16.96
C SER A 57 13.47 -3.18 -16.84
N GLU A 58 14.21 -2.09 -16.74
CA GLU A 58 13.64 -0.75 -16.72
C GLU A 58 12.98 -0.44 -18.05
N TRP A 59 11.68 -0.21 -18.03
CA TRP A 59 10.89 0.11 -19.21
C TRP A 59 10.60 1.61 -19.29
N ASN A 60 10.83 2.16 -20.49
CA ASN A 60 10.50 3.53 -20.80
C ASN A 60 9.78 3.59 -22.15
N VAL A 61 8.89 4.56 -22.32
CA VAL A 61 8.22 4.86 -23.57
C VAL A 61 8.32 6.36 -23.87
N LYS A 62 8.62 6.67 -25.11
CA LYS A 62 8.68 8.05 -25.61
C LYS A 62 7.43 8.44 -26.37
N ASN A 63 6.92 7.51 -27.20
CA ASN A 63 5.74 7.71 -28.03
C ASN A 63 5.09 6.38 -28.42
N ALA A 64 3.77 6.41 -28.67
CA ALA A 64 3.07 5.26 -29.25
C ALA A 64 1.80 5.75 -29.94
N TYR A 65 1.52 5.25 -31.15
CA TYR A 65 0.32 5.61 -31.88
C TYR A 65 -0.01 4.59 -32.98
N VAL A 66 -1.23 4.68 -33.47
CA VAL A 66 -1.72 3.96 -34.66
C VAL A 66 -2.16 4.98 -35.69
N LEU A 67 -1.60 4.89 -36.89
CA LEU A 67 -2.04 5.68 -38.07
C LEU A 67 -2.86 4.80 -39.01
N ASP A 68 -3.89 5.39 -39.61
CA ASP A 68 -4.59 4.81 -40.74
C ASP A 68 -3.83 5.05 -42.06
N GLN A 69 -4.47 4.72 -43.20
CA GLN A 69 -3.84 4.84 -44.53
C GLN A 69 -3.60 6.28 -44.97
N VAL A 70 -4.43 7.22 -44.53
CA VAL A 70 -4.28 8.65 -44.82
C VAL A 70 -3.38 9.38 -43.85
N GLY A 71 -2.82 8.68 -42.87
CA GLY A 71 -1.89 9.24 -41.89
C GLY A 71 -2.56 9.85 -40.65
N GLU A 72 -3.88 9.66 -40.46
CA GLU A 72 -4.59 10.12 -39.29
C GLU A 72 -4.23 9.25 -38.05
N LYS A 73 -3.96 9.91 -36.94
CA LYS A 73 -3.75 9.20 -35.66
C LYS A 73 -5.07 8.79 -35.05
N ILE A 74 -5.45 7.53 -35.24
CA ILE A 74 -6.67 6.94 -34.67
C ILE A 74 -6.51 6.52 -33.20
N ILE A 75 -5.28 6.28 -32.75
CA ILE A 75 -4.93 6.03 -31.35
C ILE A 75 -3.65 6.79 -31.05
N ASP A 76 -3.60 7.57 -29.96
CA ASP A 76 -2.42 8.35 -29.59
C ASP A 76 -2.18 8.31 -28.07
N PHE A 77 -1.06 7.71 -27.67
CA PHE A 77 -0.57 7.67 -26.29
C PHE A 77 -0.44 9.07 -25.66
N LYS A 78 -0.11 10.10 -26.44
CA LYS A 78 0.00 11.46 -25.94
C LYS A 78 -1.32 12.08 -25.54
N LYS A 79 -2.45 11.61 -26.12
CA LYS A 79 -3.80 12.02 -25.72
C LYS A 79 -4.24 11.37 -24.42
N ASN A 80 -3.86 10.09 -24.22
CA ASN A 80 -4.12 9.37 -22.96
C ASN A 80 -3.08 8.26 -22.77
N ASN A 81 -2.39 8.25 -21.61
CA ASN A 81 -1.38 7.25 -21.29
C ASN A 81 -1.90 5.82 -21.34
N LEU A 82 -3.19 5.62 -21.03
CA LEU A 82 -3.79 4.30 -20.98
C LEU A 82 -3.98 3.69 -22.39
N HIS A 83 -3.84 4.47 -23.46
CA HIS A 83 -3.88 3.91 -24.81
C HIS A 83 -2.77 2.92 -25.10
N LEU A 84 -1.67 2.94 -24.37
CA LEU A 84 -0.61 1.96 -24.53
C LEU A 84 -0.66 0.91 -23.41
N MET A 85 -0.67 -0.38 -23.79
CA MET A 85 -0.45 -1.47 -22.84
C MET A 85 0.92 -1.30 -22.17
N GLY A 86 0.94 -1.26 -20.84
CA GLY A 86 2.18 -1.15 -20.06
C GLY A 86 3.17 -2.28 -20.38
N TYR A 87 4.46 -1.98 -20.44
CA TYR A 87 5.53 -2.90 -20.81
C TYR A 87 5.46 -3.43 -22.27
N SER A 88 4.79 -2.70 -23.17
CA SER A 88 4.84 -3.03 -24.61
C SER A 88 6.25 -2.94 -25.15
N ILE A 89 6.66 -3.97 -25.92
CA ILE A 89 7.93 -3.97 -26.67
C ILE A 89 7.90 -2.92 -27.78
N PRO A 90 9.08 -2.45 -28.27
CA PRO A 90 9.14 -1.52 -29.40
C PRO A 90 8.58 -2.16 -30.67
N VAL A 91 7.78 -1.37 -31.41
CA VAL A 91 7.16 -1.79 -32.67
C VAL A 91 7.19 -0.62 -33.67
N ASN A 92 7.61 -0.91 -34.90
CA ASN A 92 7.50 0.01 -36.04
C ASN A 92 7.20 -0.81 -37.29
N LYS A 93 5.91 -1.04 -37.58
CA LYS A 93 5.47 -1.86 -38.72
C LYS A 93 4.08 -1.48 -39.22
N LYS A 94 3.76 -1.95 -40.43
CA LYS A 94 2.38 -1.95 -40.94
C LYS A 94 1.72 -3.28 -40.60
N VAL A 95 0.47 -3.24 -40.15
CA VAL A 95 -0.35 -4.41 -39.76
C VAL A 95 -1.66 -4.42 -40.50
N SER A 96 -2.28 -5.59 -40.67
CA SER A 96 -3.64 -5.72 -41.17
C SER A 96 -4.66 -5.26 -40.13
N LYS A 97 -5.87 -4.96 -40.57
CA LYS A 97 -7.00 -4.69 -39.65
C LYS A 97 -7.21 -5.80 -38.63
N LYS A 98 -7.13 -7.07 -39.04
CA LYS A 98 -7.27 -8.22 -38.15
C LYS A 98 -6.20 -8.19 -37.04
N GLU A 99 -4.92 -8.06 -37.42
CA GLU A 99 -3.82 -7.99 -36.45
C GLU A 99 -3.96 -6.79 -35.51
N LEU A 100 -4.40 -5.62 -35.99
CA LEU A 100 -4.67 -4.47 -35.14
C LEU A 100 -5.75 -4.81 -34.12
N LEU A 101 -6.92 -5.32 -34.55
CA LEU A 101 -8.05 -5.63 -33.65
C LEU A 101 -7.69 -6.68 -32.60
N ASP A 102 -6.82 -7.66 -32.92
CA ASP A 102 -6.31 -8.65 -31.97
C ASP A 102 -5.39 -8.02 -30.90
N LYS A 103 -4.76 -6.88 -31.23
CA LYS A 103 -3.89 -6.12 -30.33
C LYS A 103 -4.58 -4.94 -29.66
N LEU A 104 -5.89 -4.76 -29.87
CA LEU A 104 -6.72 -3.76 -29.19
C LEU A 104 -7.44 -4.39 -27.99
N PHE A 105 -7.06 -3.97 -26.79
CA PHE A 105 -7.71 -4.35 -25.54
C PHE A 105 -8.83 -3.37 -25.20
N SER A 106 -9.99 -3.88 -24.80
CA SER A 106 -11.15 -3.07 -24.38
C SER A 106 -11.91 -3.78 -23.26
N SER A 107 -12.59 -2.99 -22.41
CA SER A 107 -13.44 -3.52 -21.35
C SER A 107 -14.85 -3.81 -21.88
N GLN A 108 -15.41 -4.96 -21.51
CA GLN A 108 -16.82 -5.26 -21.77
C GLN A 108 -17.75 -4.59 -20.73
N LYS A 109 -17.21 -4.36 -19.50
CA LYS A 109 -18.00 -3.79 -18.39
C LYS A 109 -18.22 -2.30 -18.53
N VAL A 110 -17.20 -1.55 -19.01
CA VAL A 110 -17.23 -0.09 -19.13
C VAL A 110 -16.94 0.29 -20.58
N LYS A 111 -17.99 0.32 -21.40
CA LYS A 111 -17.88 0.43 -22.87
C LYS A 111 -17.21 1.72 -23.36
N ASN A 112 -17.32 2.82 -22.61
CA ASN A 112 -16.78 4.13 -22.97
C ASN A 112 -15.37 4.40 -22.41
N ALA A 113 -14.86 3.54 -21.50
CA ALA A 113 -13.59 3.75 -20.84
C ALA A 113 -12.45 2.95 -21.47
N ILE A 114 -11.25 3.52 -21.47
CA ILE A 114 -10.02 2.85 -21.87
C ILE A 114 -9.55 2.03 -20.67
N PRO A 115 -9.38 0.69 -20.79
CA PRO A 115 -8.91 -0.13 -19.69
C PRO A 115 -7.40 0.02 -19.49
N TYR A 116 -6.94 -0.15 -18.23
CA TYR A 116 -5.53 -0.35 -17.91
C TYR A 116 -5.14 -1.81 -18.14
N VAL A 117 -4.15 -2.04 -19.00
CA VAL A 117 -3.58 -3.37 -19.28
C VAL A 117 -2.05 -3.30 -19.24
N THR A 118 -1.42 -4.36 -18.79
CA THR A 118 0.04 -4.47 -18.74
C THR A 118 0.50 -5.89 -19.06
N SER A 119 1.69 -6.03 -19.63
CA SER A 119 2.32 -7.33 -19.91
C SER A 119 3.46 -7.68 -18.96
N TYR A 120 4.00 -6.74 -18.20
CA TYR A 120 5.14 -6.80 -17.26
C TYR A 120 6.27 -7.78 -17.63
N TYR A 121 6.07 -9.09 -17.47
CA TYR A 121 7.10 -10.12 -17.66
C TYR A 121 7.01 -10.85 -18.99
N LYS A 122 5.94 -10.60 -19.78
CA LYS A 122 5.77 -11.22 -21.10
C LYS A 122 6.12 -10.23 -22.22
N LYS A 123 6.98 -10.62 -23.16
CA LYS A 123 7.27 -9.83 -24.36
C LYS A 123 6.01 -9.76 -25.23
N ASN A 124 5.29 -8.67 -25.15
CA ASN A 124 4.06 -8.43 -25.91
C ASN A 124 3.92 -6.93 -26.21
N TRP A 125 2.99 -6.58 -27.10
CA TRP A 125 2.63 -5.21 -27.38
C TRP A 125 1.12 -5.11 -27.62
N GLY A 126 0.58 -3.93 -27.43
CA GLY A 126 -0.83 -3.67 -27.73
C GLY A 126 -1.27 -2.27 -27.34
N PHE A 127 -2.47 -1.93 -27.77
CA PHE A 127 -3.13 -0.69 -27.43
C PHE A 127 -4.41 -0.97 -26.67
N CYS A 128 -4.82 -0.01 -25.85
CA CYS A 128 -6.06 -0.05 -25.11
C CYS A 128 -6.97 1.06 -25.63
N VAL A 129 -8.21 0.72 -25.87
CA VAL A 129 -9.26 1.64 -26.35
C VAL A 129 -10.58 1.33 -25.68
N SER A 130 -11.51 2.26 -25.69
CA SER A 130 -12.88 1.96 -25.27
C SER A 130 -13.51 0.92 -26.21
N LYS A 131 -14.49 0.17 -25.72
CA LYS A 131 -15.21 -0.82 -26.54
C LYS A 131 -15.88 -0.14 -27.74
N ASN A 132 -16.41 1.04 -27.52
CA ASN A 132 -17.05 1.81 -28.60
C ASN A 132 -16.03 2.19 -29.66
N HIS A 133 -14.87 2.72 -29.29
CA HIS A 133 -13.81 3.07 -30.24
C HIS A 133 -13.29 1.82 -31.00
N LYS A 134 -13.14 0.66 -30.35
CA LYS A 134 -12.81 -0.60 -31.03
C LYS A 134 -13.86 -0.98 -32.08
N ASN A 135 -15.14 -0.82 -31.74
CA ASN A 135 -16.24 -1.09 -32.65
C ASN A 135 -16.29 -0.09 -33.85
N GLU A 136 -16.00 1.19 -33.59
CA GLU A 136 -15.90 2.23 -34.62
C GLU A 136 -14.76 1.90 -35.60
N ILE A 137 -13.58 1.56 -35.15
CA ILE A 137 -12.44 1.11 -35.97
C ILE A 137 -12.89 -0.09 -36.82
N ASN A 138 -13.57 -1.07 -36.21
CA ASN A 138 -14.00 -2.27 -36.91
C ASN A 138 -15.06 -1.97 -37.99
N LYS A 139 -15.91 -0.95 -37.82
CA LYS A 139 -16.95 -0.56 -38.79
C LYS A 139 -16.40 0.35 -39.92
N LYS A 140 -15.55 1.34 -39.52
CA LYS A 140 -15.06 2.40 -40.43
C LYS A 140 -14.14 1.84 -41.52
N TYR A 141 -13.24 0.92 -41.16
CA TYR A 141 -12.16 0.46 -42.04
C TYR A 141 -12.49 -0.88 -42.73
N LYS A 142 -12.08 -1.04 -43.99
CA LYS A 142 -12.28 -2.27 -44.78
C LYS A 142 -11.31 -3.36 -44.31
N LYS A 143 -11.54 -4.63 -44.69
CA LYS A 143 -10.78 -5.80 -44.26
C LYS A 143 -9.32 -5.79 -44.75
N ASP A 144 -9.05 -5.27 -45.89
CA ASP A 144 -7.78 -5.15 -46.59
C ASP A 144 -6.93 -3.96 -46.18
N GLU A 145 -7.52 -3.02 -45.41
CA GLU A 145 -6.82 -1.81 -44.98
C GLU A 145 -5.67 -2.11 -44.02
N ARG A 146 -4.59 -1.31 -44.15
CA ARG A 146 -3.35 -1.43 -43.36
C ARG A 146 -3.19 -0.24 -42.42
N PHE A 147 -2.61 -0.49 -41.26
CA PHE A 147 -2.35 0.51 -40.23
C PHE A 147 -0.88 0.56 -39.88
N LYS A 148 -0.33 1.77 -39.74
CA LYS A 148 1.05 1.94 -39.28
C LYS A 148 1.07 2.02 -37.76
N ILE A 149 1.80 1.10 -37.14
CA ILE A 149 2.02 1.05 -35.69
C ILE A 149 3.38 1.63 -35.36
N LEU A 150 3.43 2.55 -34.44
CA LEU A 150 4.66 2.96 -33.76
C LEU A 150 4.50 2.78 -32.24
N ILE A 151 5.42 2.07 -31.63
CA ILE A 151 5.66 2.05 -30.19
C ILE A 151 7.15 2.30 -29.98
N ASP A 152 7.50 3.54 -29.59
CA ASP A 152 8.88 3.93 -29.29
C ASP A 152 9.13 3.71 -27.79
N SER A 153 9.36 2.45 -27.44
CA SER A 153 9.70 2.01 -26.10
C SER A 153 11.09 1.37 -26.06
N ASN A 154 11.67 1.30 -24.87
CA ASN A 154 12.94 0.60 -24.66
C ASN A 154 12.99 -0.10 -23.31
N PHE A 155 13.84 -1.12 -23.23
CA PHE A 155 14.13 -1.91 -22.06
C PHE A 155 15.61 -1.79 -21.69
N LYS A 156 15.92 -1.23 -20.51
CA LYS A 156 17.29 -1.19 -20.00
C LYS A 156 17.52 -2.39 -19.08
N LYS A 157 18.34 -3.35 -19.51
CA LYS A 157 18.72 -4.51 -18.70
C LYS A 157 19.47 -4.11 -17.43
N ASN A 158 20.33 -3.09 -17.51
CA ASN A 158 21.06 -2.53 -16.38
C ASN A 158 20.32 -1.32 -15.73
N GLY A 159 18.99 -1.30 -15.81
CA GLY A 159 18.16 -0.28 -15.23
C GLY A 159 17.87 -0.50 -13.74
N ASN A 160 16.91 0.26 -13.23
CA ASN A 160 16.57 0.23 -11.82
C ASN A 160 15.05 0.30 -11.60
N MET A 161 14.61 -0.31 -10.51
CA MET A 161 13.30 -0.14 -9.92
C MET A 161 13.42 0.74 -8.68
N PRO A 162 12.79 1.92 -8.62
CA PRO A 162 12.88 2.81 -7.49
C PRO A 162 11.80 2.51 -6.43
N ILE A 163 12.15 2.77 -5.17
CA ILE A 163 11.23 2.75 -4.01
C ILE A 163 11.48 4.01 -3.19
N GLY A 164 10.40 4.71 -2.80
CA GLY A 164 10.47 5.83 -1.87
C GLY A 164 10.30 5.36 -0.42
N GLU A 165 11.09 5.91 0.50
CA GLU A 165 10.94 5.66 1.94
C GLU A 165 11.05 6.97 2.72
N TYR A 166 10.09 7.21 3.62
CA TYR A 166 10.14 8.33 4.55
C TYR A 166 9.95 7.82 5.99
N VAL A 167 10.81 8.24 6.91
CA VAL A 167 10.79 7.77 8.30
C VAL A 167 10.68 8.96 9.24
N ILE A 168 9.70 8.91 10.14
CA ILE A 168 9.62 9.77 11.32
C ILE A 168 10.05 8.91 12.50
N GLN A 169 11.25 9.18 13.00
CA GLN A 169 11.83 8.41 14.09
C GLN A 169 11.05 8.62 15.38
N GLY A 170 10.70 7.54 16.05
CA GLY A 170 10.12 7.52 17.39
C GLY A 170 11.15 7.18 18.47
N GLU A 171 10.73 7.27 19.73
CA GLU A 171 11.57 6.98 20.89
C GLU A 171 11.82 5.48 21.09
N SER A 172 10.81 4.64 20.81
CA SER A 172 10.92 3.19 20.92
C SER A 172 11.39 2.53 19.62
N LYS A 173 11.81 1.27 19.70
CA LYS A 173 12.15 0.44 18.55
C LYS A 173 10.91 -0.05 17.77
N GLN A 174 9.72 0.08 18.35
CA GLN A 174 8.49 -0.33 17.67
C GLN A 174 8.18 0.57 16.48
N GLU A 175 7.74 -0.03 15.37
CA GLU A 175 7.44 0.69 14.14
C GLU A 175 6.01 0.45 13.67
N ILE A 176 5.40 1.50 13.09
CA ILE A 176 4.16 1.43 12.31
C ILE A 176 4.54 1.65 10.86
N LEU A 177 4.21 0.70 9.99
CA LEU A 177 4.46 0.78 8.56
C LEU A 177 3.21 1.24 7.81
N ILE A 178 3.37 2.25 6.97
CA ILE A 178 2.36 2.69 5.99
C ILE A 178 2.90 2.39 4.60
N SER A 179 2.22 1.52 3.88
CA SER A 179 2.56 1.14 2.51
C SER A 179 1.53 1.67 1.52
N THR A 180 2.00 2.16 0.39
CA THR A 180 1.17 2.52 -0.75
C THR A 180 1.96 2.32 -2.03
N TYR A 181 1.28 1.95 -3.12
CA TYR A 181 1.98 1.79 -4.39
C TYR A 181 1.93 3.06 -5.25
N VAL A 182 2.84 3.14 -6.21
CA VAL A 182 3.06 4.30 -7.06
C VAL A 182 3.61 3.87 -8.43
N CYS A 183 2.82 3.09 -9.17
CA CYS A 183 3.27 2.44 -10.41
C CYS A 183 2.26 2.39 -11.56
N HIS A 184 1.03 2.88 -11.36
CA HIS A 184 0.03 2.89 -12.43
C HIS A 184 -0.06 4.27 -13.11
N PRO A 185 -0.26 4.33 -14.43
CA PRO A 185 -0.45 5.58 -15.15
C PRO A 185 -1.87 6.13 -14.96
N SER A 186 -2.03 7.43 -14.89
CA SER A 186 -3.31 8.17 -15.03
C SER A 186 -4.54 7.53 -14.40
N MET A 187 -4.42 7.08 -13.14
CA MET A 187 -5.52 6.62 -12.31
C MET A 187 -5.49 7.37 -10.97
N ALA A 188 -6.63 7.93 -10.57
CA ALA A 188 -6.71 8.81 -9.42
C ALA A 188 -6.92 8.04 -8.11
N ASN A 189 -7.96 7.21 -8.03
CA ASN A 189 -8.33 6.54 -6.78
C ASN A 189 -7.50 5.28 -6.56
N ASN A 190 -7.35 4.46 -7.59
CA ASN A 190 -6.53 3.27 -7.49
C ASN A 190 -5.07 3.60 -7.16
N GLU A 191 -4.50 4.59 -7.83
CA GLU A 191 -3.05 4.86 -7.77
C GLU A 191 -2.68 6.01 -6.84
N LEU A 192 -3.23 7.21 -7.07
CA LEU A 192 -2.71 8.42 -6.43
C LEU A 192 -3.33 8.73 -5.08
N SER A 193 -4.50 8.19 -4.76
CA SER A 193 -5.18 8.51 -3.50
C SER A 193 -4.37 8.06 -2.28
N GLY A 194 -3.77 6.86 -2.33
CA GLY A 194 -2.90 6.33 -1.27
C GLY A 194 -1.64 7.15 -1.03
N PRO A 195 -0.83 7.44 -2.06
CA PRO A 195 0.33 8.34 -1.95
C PRO A 195 -0.02 9.72 -1.42
N LEU A 196 -1.08 10.36 -1.92
CA LEU A 196 -1.51 11.68 -1.45
C LEU A 196 -1.93 11.65 0.03
N LEU A 197 -2.68 10.63 0.45
CA LEU A 197 -3.03 10.43 1.85
C LEU A 197 -1.78 10.23 2.70
N SER A 198 -0.81 9.44 2.25
CA SER A 198 0.46 9.22 2.94
C SER A 198 1.25 10.52 3.11
N MET A 199 1.31 11.36 2.09
CA MET A 199 1.95 12.68 2.14
C MET A 199 1.24 13.62 3.15
N MET A 200 -0.09 13.59 3.21
CA MET A 200 -0.87 14.34 4.21
C MET A 200 -0.58 13.87 5.64
N LEU A 201 -0.45 12.57 5.85
CA LEU A 201 -0.10 11.96 7.14
C LEU A 201 1.33 12.33 7.55
N ILE A 202 2.29 12.32 6.62
CA ILE A 202 3.67 12.80 6.87
C ILE A 202 3.64 14.26 7.34
N ASP A 203 2.93 15.16 6.64
CA ASP A 203 2.81 16.56 7.02
C ASP A 203 2.22 16.78 8.41
N TYR A 204 1.31 15.90 8.81
CA TYR A 204 0.72 15.94 10.13
C TYR A 204 1.69 15.43 11.20
N PHE A 205 2.17 14.18 11.07
CA PHE A 205 2.93 13.52 12.13
C PHE A 205 4.36 14.04 12.29
N LYS A 206 5.01 14.57 11.26
CA LYS A 206 6.36 15.15 11.37
C LYS A 206 6.50 16.33 12.33
N LYS A 207 5.36 16.91 12.76
CA LYS A 207 5.28 18.03 13.71
C LYS A 207 5.37 17.60 15.16
N TYR A 208 5.24 16.31 15.43
CA TYR A 208 5.13 15.77 16.79
C TYR A 208 6.33 14.88 17.11
N LYS A 209 6.70 14.85 18.39
CA LYS A 209 7.59 13.84 18.92
C LYS A 209 6.78 12.56 19.09
N LEU A 210 7.21 11.48 18.44
CA LEU A 210 6.49 10.22 18.42
C LEU A 210 7.14 9.22 19.37
N ASN A 211 6.35 8.41 20.05
CA ASN A 211 6.87 7.33 20.89
C ASN A 211 7.19 6.04 20.11
N LYS A 212 6.68 5.91 18.87
CA LYS A 212 7.00 4.83 17.93
C LYS A 212 7.43 5.39 16.58
N THR A 213 8.31 4.69 15.89
CA THR A 213 8.72 5.07 14.54
C THR A 213 7.56 4.90 13.57
N LEU A 214 7.31 5.91 12.75
CA LEU A 214 6.33 5.87 11.66
C LEU A 214 7.07 5.85 10.33
N ARG A 215 6.93 4.77 9.59
CA ARG A 215 7.60 4.51 8.32
C ARG A 215 6.60 4.50 7.18
N PHE A 216 6.85 5.30 6.16
CA PHE A 216 6.09 5.33 4.91
C PHE A 216 6.93 4.76 3.79
N ILE A 217 6.34 3.89 2.98
CA ILE A 217 6.95 3.37 1.77
C ILE A 217 6.04 3.59 0.55
N PHE A 218 6.66 4.00 -0.54
CA PHE A 218 6.05 4.21 -1.85
C PHE A 218 6.70 3.24 -2.82
N VAL A 219 5.97 2.19 -3.19
CA VAL A 219 6.54 1.03 -3.89
C VAL A 219 5.85 0.76 -5.23
N PRO A 220 6.52 0.17 -6.20
CA PRO A 220 5.83 -0.55 -7.26
C PRO A 220 5.04 -1.70 -6.66
N GLU A 221 3.75 -1.83 -7.00
CA GLU A 221 2.88 -2.87 -6.47
C GLU A 221 3.49 -4.26 -6.69
N THR A 222 3.35 -5.16 -5.73
CA THR A 222 3.84 -6.53 -5.74
C THR A 222 5.37 -6.61 -5.72
N ILE A 223 6.05 -6.37 -6.85
CA ILE A 223 7.51 -6.56 -6.96
C ILE A 223 8.30 -5.58 -6.08
N GLY A 224 7.81 -4.35 -5.91
CA GLY A 224 8.41 -3.36 -5.03
C GLY A 224 8.31 -3.77 -3.57
N SER A 225 7.14 -4.22 -3.11
CA SER A 225 6.96 -4.74 -1.76
C SER A 225 7.82 -5.96 -1.49
N ILE A 226 7.90 -6.91 -2.45
CA ILE A 226 8.77 -8.09 -2.34
C ILE A 226 10.25 -7.68 -2.22
N ALA A 227 10.70 -6.75 -3.05
CA ALA A 227 12.09 -6.25 -3.01
C ALA A 227 12.39 -5.52 -1.70
N TYR A 228 11.44 -4.71 -1.21
CA TYR A 228 11.56 -4.01 0.07
C TYR A 228 11.66 -4.98 1.24
N ILE A 229 10.80 -6.00 1.28
CA ILE A 229 10.81 -7.07 2.29
C ILE A 229 12.14 -7.82 2.23
N HIS A 230 12.59 -8.25 1.05
CA HIS A 230 13.84 -8.97 0.86
C HIS A 230 15.04 -8.20 1.45
N GLN A 231 15.11 -6.89 1.20
CA GLN A 231 16.22 -6.06 1.71
C GLN A 231 16.15 -5.79 3.20
N ASN A 232 14.94 -5.71 3.79
CA ASN A 232 14.75 -5.21 5.14
C ASN A 232 14.27 -6.29 6.12
N LYS A 233 14.17 -7.57 5.74
CA LYS A 233 13.57 -8.67 6.54
C LYS A 233 14.02 -8.67 8.00
N LYS A 234 15.31 -8.50 8.28
CA LYS A 234 15.86 -8.50 9.66
C LYS A 234 15.34 -7.31 10.50
N LYS A 235 15.10 -6.14 9.88
CA LYS A 235 14.62 -4.93 10.59
C LYS A 235 13.12 -4.94 10.79
N MET A 236 12.38 -5.68 9.96
CA MET A 236 10.91 -5.67 9.97
C MET A 236 10.30 -6.31 11.21
N LYS A 237 11.08 -7.06 12.00
CA LYS A 237 10.64 -7.61 13.30
C LYS A 237 10.19 -6.56 14.33
N ASN A 238 10.54 -5.29 14.10
CA ASN A 238 10.11 -4.18 14.95
C ASN A 238 8.73 -3.61 14.53
N ILE A 239 8.19 -4.02 13.39
CA ILE A 239 6.89 -3.55 12.90
C ILE A 239 5.79 -4.26 13.67
N ILE A 240 5.09 -3.50 14.51
CA ILE A 240 3.99 -4.01 15.33
C ILE A 240 2.63 -3.83 14.64
N ALA A 241 2.54 -2.91 13.68
CA ALA A 241 1.33 -2.60 12.93
C ALA A 241 1.70 -2.15 11.52
N ALA A 242 0.91 -2.54 10.54
CA ALA A 242 1.09 -2.08 9.17
C ALA A 242 -0.25 -1.76 8.51
N PHE A 243 -0.24 -0.75 7.63
CA PHE A 243 -1.40 -0.38 6.82
C PHE A 243 -1.03 -0.33 5.34
N ASN A 244 -1.87 -0.94 4.48
CA ASN A 244 -1.85 -0.73 3.05
C ASN A 244 -2.92 0.30 2.68
N LEU A 245 -2.52 1.40 2.05
CA LEU A 245 -3.40 2.50 1.65
C LEU A 245 -3.59 2.51 0.14
N THR A 246 -4.79 2.15 -0.32
CA THR A 246 -5.17 2.15 -1.72
C THR A 246 -6.66 2.43 -1.87
N CYS A 247 -7.08 3.03 -2.97
CA CYS A 247 -8.49 3.37 -3.23
C CYS A 247 -9.15 4.14 -2.07
N VAL A 248 -8.47 5.18 -1.59
CA VAL A 248 -8.84 5.93 -0.37
C VAL A 248 -9.42 7.33 -0.65
N GLY A 249 -9.75 7.66 -1.91
CA GLY A 249 -10.12 9.02 -2.32
C GLY A 249 -11.59 9.24 -2.64
N ASP A 250 -12.40 8.21 -2.81
CA ASP A 250 -13.84 8.33 -3.16
C ASP A 250 -14.73 8.61 -1.93
N GLN A 251 -16.04 8.81 -2.18
CA GLN A 251 -17.01 9.09 -1.10
C GLN A 251 -18.08 8.01 -0.94
N ARG A 252 -18.02 6.91 -1.68
CA ARG A 252 -19.08 5.89 -1.75
C ARG A 252 -19.20 5.07 -0.49
N SER A 253 -18.06 4.65 0.09
CA SER A 253 -18.07 3.80 1.28
C SER A 253 -16.82 4.01 2.13
N PHE A 254 -16.78 3.35 3.28
CA PHE A 254 -15.56 3.01 4.00
C PHE A 254 -15.47 1.49 4.07
N SER A 255 -14.27 0.96 3.92
CA SER A 255 -14.06 -0.46 3.99
C SER A 255 -12.64 -0.82 4.45
N CYS A 256 -12.47 -2.05 4.90
CA CYS A 256 -11.17 -2.59 5.29
C CYS A 256 -11.07 -4.08 4.97
N MET A 257 -9.84 -4.54 4.88
CA MET A 257 -9.48 -5.94 4.96
C MET A 257 -8.48 -6.07 6.09
N LEU A 258 -8.85 -6.83 7.12
CA LEU A 258 -7.98 -7.04 8.27
C LEU A 258 -6.76 -7.87 7.87
N SER A 259 -5.74 -7.87 8.72
CA SER A 259 -4.59 -8.76 8.55
C SER A 259 -5.04 -10.22 8.51
N LYS A 260 -4.15 -11.10 8.04
CA LYS A 260 -4.43 -12.56 8.02
C LYS A 260 -4.87 -13.11 9.38
N SER A 261 -4.33 -12.58 10.47
CA SER A 261 -4.66 -13.02 11.83
C SER A 261 -5.89 -12.35 12.43
N GLU A 262 -6.40 -11.28 11.82
CA GLU A 262 -7.51 -10.44 12.31
C GLU A 262 -7.33 -9.91 13.75
N ASN A 263 -6.12 -9.94 14.28
CA ASN A 263 -5.79 -9.61 15.67
C ASN A 263 -4.56 -8.71 15.81
N ALA A 264 -4.25 -7.91 14.79
CA ALA A 264 -3.11 -7.00 14.83
C ALA A 264 -3.48 -5.67 15.48
N PRO A 265 -2.49 -4.92 16.02
CA PRO A 265 -2.72 -3.54 16.48
C PRO A 265 -3.35 -2.64 15.40
N SER A 266 -3.00 -2.83 14.13
CA SER A 266 -3.63 -2.13 12.99
C SER A 266 -5.10 -2.49 12.81
N ASP A 267 -5.47 -3.76 12.97
CA ASP A 267 -6.86 -4.22 12.88
C ASP A 267 -7.72 -3.58 13.97
N HIS A 268 -7.25 -3.68 15.22
CA HIS A 268 -7.95 -3.11 16.37
C HIS A 268 -8.09 -1.60 16.29
N ALA A 269 -7.02 -0.90 15.90
CA ALA A 269 -7.02 0.55 15.79
C ALA A 269 -8.01 1.05 14.73
N LEU A 270 -8.04 0.39 13.56
CA LEU A 270 -8.94 0.77 12.47
C LEU A 270 -10.40 0.52 12.83
N ILE A 271 -10.73 -0.69 13.32
CA ILE A 271 -12.10 -1.05 13.74
C ILE A 271 -12.58 -0.15 14.88
N SER A 272 -11.74 0.09 15.89
CA SER A 272 -12.04 0.98 17.02
C SER A 272 -12.31 2.42 16.55
N THR A 273 -11.53 2.91 15.57
CA THR A 273 -11.72 4.23 14.97
C THR A 273 -13.07 4.32 14.25
N PHE A 274 -13.44 3.34 13.43
CA PHE A 274 -14.76 3.32 12.78
C PHE A 274 -15.91 3.33 13.79
N LYS A 275 -15.82 2.50 14.83
CA LYS A 275 -16.83 2.45 15.91
C LYS A 275 -16.94 3.77 16.65
N LYS A 276 -15.81 4.35 17.08
CA LYS A 276 -15.75 5.64 17.80
C LYS A 276 -16.37 6.79 17.00
N LEU A 277 -16.15 6.80 15.70
CA LEU A 277 -16.67 7.82 14.79
C LEU A 277 -18.07 7.49 14.24
N LYS A 278 -18.69 6.38 14.68
CA LYS A 278 -20.00 5.89 14.23
C LYS A 278 -20.10 5.75 12.71
N ILE A 279 -19.01 5.27 12.07
CA ILE A 279 -18.92 5.11 10.61
C ILE A 279 -19.36 3.70 10.23
N LYS A 280 -20.30 3.58 9.30
CA LYS A 280 -20.62 2.32 8.63
C LYS A 280 -19.48 1.94 7.70
N PHE A 281 -19.02 0.69 7.73
CA PHE A 281 -17.94 0.18 6.90
C PHE A 281 -18.19 -1.26 6.47
N LYS A 282 -17.57 -1.66 5.35
CA LYS A 282 -17.53 -3.05 4.89
C LYS A 282 -16.23 -3.70 5.35
N LYS A 283 -16.32 -4.92 5.87
CA LYS A 283 -15.15 -5.77 6.16
C LYS A 283 -15.04 -6.84 5.08
N PHE A 284 -13.90 -6.93 4.44
CA PHE A 284 -13.60 -7.99 3.47
C PHE A 284 -12.74 -9.06 4.13
N HIS A 285 -13.03 -10.31 3.83
CA HIS A 285 -12.21 -11.44 4.26
C HIS A 285 -10.85 -11.42 3.54
N PHE A 286 -9.78 -11.86 4.21
CA PHE A 286 -8.41 -11.80 3.69
C PHE A 286 -8.22 -12.57 2.37
N THR A 287 -9.04 -13.57 2.06
CA THR A 287 -9.02 -14.26 0.76
C THR A 287 -9.39 -13.37 -0.43
N LYS A 288 -10.03 -12.22 -0.19
CA LYS A 288 -10.32 -11.19 -1.20
C LYS A 288 -9.17 -10.20 -1.42
N ARG A 289 -7.97 -10.54 -0.92
CA ARG A 289 -6.74 -9.77 -1.12
C ARG A 289 -6.35 -9.69 -2.60
N GLY A 290 -5.71 -8.61 -2.99
CA GLY A 290 -5.30 -8.39 -4.39
C GLY A 290 -4.16 -7.38 -4.54
N SER A 291 -3.70 -6.76 -3.44
CA SER A 291 -2.64 -5.76 -3.44
C SER A 291 -1.46 -6.17 -2.54
N ASP A 292 -0.68 -5.22 -2.04
CA ASP A 292 0.57 -5.46 -1.30
C ASP A 292 0.38 -6.13 0.06
N GLU A 293 -0.79 -6.06 0.68
CA GLU A 293 -1.09 -6.75 1.93
C GLU A 293 -0.80 -8.26 1.86
N ARG A 294 -0.91 -8.88 0.67
CA ARG A 294 -0.61 -10.30 0.44
C ARG A 294 0.86 -10.64 0.63
N GLN A 295 1.77 -9.68 0.37
CA GLN A 295 3.21 -9.89 0.50
C GLN A 295 3.65 -9.77 1.96
N PHE A 296 3.13 -8.78 2.68
CA PHE A 296 3.47 -8.55 4.08
C PHE A 296 2.88 -9.61 5.01
N ASN A 297 1.66 -10.07 4.76
CA ASN A 297 1.03 -11.15 5.54
C ASN A 297 1.46 -12.56 5.08
N TRP A 298 2.43 -12.70 4.17
CA TRP A 298 2.90 -14.00 3.70
C TRP A 298 3.56 -14.80 4.82
N PRO A 299 3.37 -16.16 4.88
CA PRO A 299 4.03 -17.00 5.87
C PRO A 299 5.55 -16.81 5.89
N GLY A 300 6.15 -16.65 7.08
CA GLY A 300 7.58 -16.39 7.26
C GLY A 300 8.01 -14.92 7.09
N ILE A 301 7.10 -14.05 6.66
CA ILE A 301 7.21 -12.59 6.76
C ILE A 301 6.37 -12.10 7.93
N ASP A 302 5.09 -12.52 7.97
CA ASP A 302 4.14 -12.37 9.07
C ASP A 302 4.03 -10.95 9.65
N ILE A 303 4.15 -9.93 8.78
CA ILE A 303 3.90 -8.54 9.14
C ILE A 303 2.40 -8.31 9.01
N PRO A 304 1.71 -8.01 10.12
CA PRO A 304 0.26 -7.96 10.15
C PRO A 304 -0.25 -6.67 9.49
N MET A 305 -0.39 -6.68 8.17
CA MET A 305 -0.84 -5.54 7.38
C MET A 305 -2.34 -5.56 7.17
N THR A 306 -2.99 -4.51 7.65
CA THR A 306 -4.41 -4.19 7.43
C THR A 306 -4.54 -3.29 6.22
N SER A 307 -5.44 -3.58 5.30
CA SER A 307 -5.75 -2.66 4.20
C SER A 307 -6.92 -1.76 4.54
N PHE A 308 -6.75 -0.47 4.30
CA PHE A 308 -7.79 0.54 4.40
C PHE A 308 -8.18 1.04 3.03
N PHE A 309 -9.49 1.09 2.78
CA PHE A 309 -10.09 1.59 1.54
C PHE A 309 -11.24 2.54 1.83
N ARG A 310 -11.58 3.39 0.86
CA ARG A 310 -12.95 3.88 0.71
C ARG A 310 -13.74 2.76 0.04
N THR A 311 -13.87 2.76 -1.26
CA THR A 311 -14.39 1.60 -1.98
C THR A 311 -13.22 0.72 -2.42
N LYS A 312 -13.23 -0.54 -2.02
CA LYS A 312 -12.15 -1.49 -2.31
C LYS A 312 -11.90 -1.60 -3.82
N TYR A 313 -10.64 -1.85 -4.20
CA TYR A 313 -10.28 -2.18 -5.58
C TYR A 313 -11.17 -3.31 -6.16
N GLY A 314 -11.55 -3.18 -7.42
CA GLY A 314 -12.45 -4.10 -8.09
C GLY A 314 -13.94 -3.95 -7.75
N GLU A 315 -14.31 -3.11 -6.74
CA GLU A 315 -15.69 -2.92 -6.28
C GLU A 315 -16.36 -1.64 -6.84
N TYR A 316 -15.64 -0.82 -7.61
CA TYR A 316 -16.20 0.34 -8.26
C TYR A 316 -15.97 0.28 -9.79
N PRO A 317 -16.92 0.78 -10.61
CA PRO A 317 -16.91 0.55 -12.06
C PRO A 317 -15.72 1.19 -12.77
N GLU A 318 -15.23 2.33 -12.29
CA GLU A 318 -14.10 3.06 -12.91
C GLU A 318 -12.73 2.43 -12.62
N TYR A 319 -12.69 1.40 -11.74
CA TYR A 319 -11.44 0.73 -11.38
C TYR A 319 -10.69 0.21 -12.61
N HIS A 320 -9.39 0.53 -12.70
CA HIS A 320 -8.51 0.18 -13.81
C HIS A 320 -8.99 0.67 -15.18
N THR A 321 -9.56 1.88 -15.21
CA THR A 321 -9.98 2.53 -16.45
C THR A 321 -9.64 4.02 -16.46
N SER A 322 -9.76 4.65 -17.65
CA SER A 322 -9.61 6.10 -17.83
C SER A 322 -10.65 6.96 -17.11
N GLU A 323 -11.69 6.33 -16.54
CA GLU A 323 -12.73 7.01 -15.78
C GLU A 323 -12.36 7.21 -14.30
N ASP A 324 -11.27 6.58 -13.81
CA ASP A 324 -10.74 6.76 -12.46
C ASP A 324 -9.98 8.10 -12.36
N THR A 325 -10.73 9.20 -12.26
CA THR A 325 -10.22 10.57 -12.33
C THR A 325 -10.49 11.40 -11.08
N PHE A 326 -9.74 12.50 -10.95
CA PHE A 326 -10.02 13.54 -9.96
C PHE A 326 -11.28 14.32 -10.33
N GLY A 327 -12.15 14.54 -9.32
CA GLY A 327 -13.45 15.18 -9.49
C GLY A 327 -14.57 14.16 -9.67
N ARG A 328 -14.37 13.13 -10.49
CA ARG A 328 -15.34 12.06 -10.68
C ARG A 328 -15.27 11.00 -9.55
N VAL A 329 -14.11 10.46 -9.31
CA VAL A 329 -13.89 9.41 -8.28
C VAL A 329 -13.21 9.99 -7.05
N VAL A 330 -12.01 10.56 -7.20
CA VAL A 330 -11.29 11.18 -6.08
C VAL A 330 -11.79 12.58 -5.83
N THR A 331 -12.17 12.84 -4.58
CA THR A 331 -12.65 14.15 -4.14
C THR A 331 -11.86 14.64 -2.91
N LYS A 332 -11.87 15.95 -2.68
CA LYS A 332 -11.28 16.54 -1.47
C LYS A 332 -11.93 15.98 -0.20
N LYS A 333 -13.25 15.80 -0.19
CA LYS A 333 -14.01 15.25 0.93
C LYS A 333 -13.68 13.78 1.18
N GLY A 334 -13.50 12.99 0.10
CA GLY A 334 -13.08 11.59 0.18
C GLY A 334 -11.71 11.45 0.85
N LEU A 335 -10.70 12.19 0.36
CA LEU A 335 -9.34 12.20 0.92
C LEU A 335 -9.31 12.68 2.38
N MET A 336 -10.06 13.74 2.72
CA MET A 336 -10.14 14.24 4.11
C MET A 336 -10.82 13.25 5.05
N GLY A 337 -11.85 12.54 4.59
CA GLY A 337 -12.47 11.46 5.35
C GLY A 337 -11.46 10.34 5.67
N SER A 338 -10.69 9.94 4.68
CA SER A 338 -9.63 8.93 4.85
C SER A 338 -8.50 9.42 5.75
N PHE A 339 -8.10 10.68 5.61
CA PHE A 339 -7.11 11.31 6.50
C PHE A 339 -7.55 11.27 7.96
N LYS A 340 -8.81 11.62 8.24
CA LYS A 340 -9.37 11.58 9.60
C LYS A 340 -9.30 10.16 10.20
N ILE A 341 -9.71 9.15 9.42
CA ILE A 341 -9.67 7.75 9.87
C ILE A 341 -8.24 7.30 10.17
N MET A 342 -7.32 7.49 9.22
CA MET A 342 -5.95 7.02 9.37
C MET A 342 -5.20 7.76 10.46
N LYS A 343 -5.41 9.08 10.58
CA LYS A 343 -4.87 9.87 11.68
C LYS A 343 -5.26 9.27 13.03
N PHE A 344 -6.55 9.06 13.30
CA PHE A 344 -7.01 8.53 14.59
C PHE A 344 -6.55 7.08 14.81
N SER A 345 -6.49 6.25 13.77
CA SER A 345 -6.00 4.88 13.89
C SER A 345 -4.51 4.85 14.27
N ILE A 346 -3.68 5.66 13.63
CA ILE A 346 -2.25 5.77 13.94
C ILE A 346 -2.06 6.36 15.34
N GLU A 347 -2.77 7.43 15.71
CA GLU A 347 -2.71 8.03 17.05
C GLU A 347 -3.10 7.03 18.15
N SER A 348 -4.10 6.17 17.88
CA SER A 348 -4.50 5.12 18.81
C SER A 348 -3.36 4.14 19.06
N ILE A 349 -2.64 3.71 18.02
CA ILE A 349 -1.46 2.82 18.18
C ILE A 349 -0.32 3.55 18.89
N MET A 350 -0.09 4.82 18.56
CA MET A 350 0.96 5.64 19.17
C MET A 350 0.77 5.79 20.69
N LYS A 351 -0.47 5.96 21.16
CA LYS A 351 -0.79 6.15 22.58
C LYS A 351 -0.71 4.87 23.41
N ASN A 352 -0.80 3.69 22.78
CA ASN A 352 -0.84 2.41 23.45
C ASN A 352 0.54 1.75 23.52
N TYR A 353 0.79 1.03 24.61
CA TYR A 353 1.95 0.15 24.76
C TYR A 353 1.57 -1.28 24.36
N TYR A 354 2.41 -1.91 23.55
CA TYR A 354 2.27 -3.30 23.10
C TYR A 354 3.46 -4.10 23.63
N PRO A 355 3.37 -4.65 24.86
CA PRO A 355 4.49 -5.32 25.49
C PRO A 355 4.83 -6.63 24.77
N ILE A 356 6.13 -6.94 24.74
CA ILE A 356 6.67 -8.20 24.21
C ILE A 356 7.49 -8.86 25.30
N ALA A 357 7.17 -10.10 25.64
CA ALA A 357 7.95 -10.90 26.57
C ALA A 357 9.39 -11.08 26.06
N THR A 358 10.39 -10.96 26.93
CA THR A 358 11.80 -11.01 26.58
C THR A 358 12.43 -12.38 26.85
N VAL A 359 11.70 -13.25 27.53
CA VAL A 359 12.15 -14.59 27.91
C VAL A 359 11.25 -15.65 27.26
N PHE A 360 11.84 -16.79 26.96
CA PHE A 360 11.10 -17.96 26.48
C PHE A 360 10.64 -18.78 27.70
N CYS A 361 9.43 -19.33 27.61
CA CYS A 361 8.74 -20.02 28.70
C CYS A 361 8.50 -19.13 29.93
N GLU A 362 7.93 -19.70 30.99
CA GLU A 362 7.73 -18.96 32.23
C GLU A 362 9.08 -18.60 32.88
N PRO A 363 9.29 -17.33 33.23
CA PRO A 363 10.53 -16.90 33.83
C PRO A 363 10.68 -17.40 35.27
N LYS A 364 11.88 -17.69 35.68
CA LYS A 364 12.19 -17.92 37.09
C LYS A 364 12.06 -16.62 37.89
N MET A 365 10.91 -16.44 38.55
CA MET A 365 10.48 -15.17 39.15
C MET A 365 11.22 -14.84 40.44
N ASP A 366 11.69 -15.87 41.20
CA ASP A 366 12.47 -15.70 42.42
C ASP A 366 13.78 -14.96 42.18
N LYS A 367 14.52 -15.26 41.12
CA LYS A 367 15.74 -14.52 40.71
C LYS A 367 15.54 -13.02 40.56
N ARG A 368 14.27 -12.57 40.42
CA ARG A 368 13.89 -11.18 40.19
C ARG A 368 13.23 -10.54 41.40
N GLY A 369 13.16 -11.28 42.52
CA GLY A 369 12.48 -10.83 43.75
C GLY A 369 10.96 -10.69 43.56
N LEU A 370 10.40 -11.44 42.62
CA LEU A 370 8.95 -11.41 42.29
C LEU A 370 8.22 -12.66 42.83
N TYR A 371 8.93 -13.55 43.49
CA TYR A 371 8.40 -14.73 44.16
C TYR A 371 8.60 -14.62 45.67
N SER A 372 7.61 -14.99 46.47
CA SER A 372 7.73 -15.14 47.90
C SER A 372 8.00 -16.61 48.22
N TYR A 373 9.05 -16.89 49.01
CA TYR A 373 9.40 -18.26 49.46
C TYR A 373 8.37 -18.84 50.45
N LEU A 374 7.45 -18.01 50.93
CA LEU A 374 6.39 -18.48 51.84
C LEU A 374 5.19 -18.92 51.01
N SER A 375 5.08 -20.23 50.81
CA SER A 375 4.09 -20.87 49.93
C SER A 375 2.62 -20.84 50.42
N PHE A 376 2.28 -20.21 51.51
CA PHE A 376 0.96 -20.35 52.16
C PHE A 376 0.30 -19.06 52.64
N THR A 377 0.33 -17.97 51.88
CA THR A 377 -0.63 -16.90 52.11
C THR A 377 -1.42 -16.60 50.83
N GLU A 378 -2.67 -17.01 50.77
CA GLU A 378 -3.56 -16.93 49.60
C GLU A 378 -3.59 -15.55 48.91
N LYS A 379 -3.44 -14.44 49.65
CA LYS A 379 -3.43 -13.08 49.08
C LYS A 379 -2.17 -12.75 48.27
N LYS A 380 -0.96 -13.23 48.62
CA LYS A 380 0.27 -12.97 47.90
C LYS A 380 0.45 -13.84 46.66
N PHE A 381 -0.02 -15.10 46.70
CA PHE A 381 0.00 -16.03 45.58
C PHE A 381 -0.78 -15.51 44.35
N ASN A 382 -1.87 -14.80 44.61
CA ASN A 382 -2.72 -14.23 43.58
C ASN A 382 -2.03 -13.10 42.77
N TYR A 383 -1.10 -12.33 43.37
CA TYR A 383 -0.37 -11.27 42.64
C TYR A 383 0.71 -11.82 41.72
N GLN A 384 1.39 -12.88 42.10
CA GLN A 384 2.45 -13.49 41.30
C GLN A 384 1.90 -14.12 40.02
N ARG A 385 0.78 -14.82 40.12
CA ARG A 385 0.08 -15.40 38.98
C ARG A 385 -0.34 -14.29 37.97
N LYS A 386 -0.73 -13.14 38.47
CA LYS A 386 -1.11 -11.99 37.61
C LYS A 386 0.04 -11.43 36.77
N TYR A 387 1.29 -11.53 37.27
CA TYR A 387 2.46 -11.15 36.47
C TYR A 387 2.68 -12.13 35.32
N ILE A 388 2.56 -13.42 35.57
CA ILE A 388 2.65 -14.47 34.56
C ILE A 388 1.49 -14.32 33.56
N ASP A 389 0.25 -14.18 34.04
CA ASP A 389 -0.92 -13.95 33.20
C ASP A 389 -0.74 -12.73 32.28
N PHE A 390 -0.16 -11.64 32.78
CA PHE A 390 0.15 -10.47 31.96
C PHE A 390 1.20 -10.79 30.90
N MET A 391 2.25 -11.55 31.24
CA MET A 391 3.33 -11.91 30.33
C MET A 391 2.88 -12.87 29.23
N ILE A 392 1.97 -13.81 29.49
CA ILE A 392 1.41 -14.74 28.50
C ILE A 392 0.77 -13.96 27.33
N TYR A 393 0.14 -12.82 27.61
CA TYR A 393 -0.46 -11.96 26.59
C TYR A 393 0.46 -10.82 26.11
N SER A 394 1.71 -10.76 26.59
CA SER A 394 2.72 -9.81 26.13
C SER A 394 3.40 -10.30 24.85
N ASP A 395 2.64 -10.37 23.76
CA ASP A 395 3.01 -10.93 22.46
C ASP A 395 3.30 -9.84 21.38
N GLY A 396 3.25 -8.56 21.78
CA GLY A 396 3.37 -7.42 20.87
C GLY A 396 2.12 -7.09 20.07
N LYS A 397 1.05 -7.88 20.21
CA LYS A 397 -0.23 -7.69 19.49
C LYS A 397 -1.30 -7.09 20.39
N ASN A 398 -1.29 -7.46 21.67
CA ASN A 398 -2.20 -6.94 22.69
C ASN A 398 -1.64 -5.68 23.35
N ASN A 399 -2.44 -4.63 23.47
CA ASN A 399 -2.09 -3.49 24.31
C ASN A 399 -2.47 -3.74 25.77
N ILE A 400 -2.03 -2.85 26.67
CA ILE A 400 -2.27 -3.01 28.13
C ILE A 400 -3.76 -3.14 28.47
N ASP A 401 -4.67 -2.39 27.80
CA ASP A 401 -6.12 -2.47 28.03
C ASP A 401 -6.68 -3.84 27.59
N GLN A 402 -6.22 -4.35 26.46
CA GLN A 402 -6.62 -5.68 25.96
C GLN A 402 -6.11 -6.79 26.89
N ILE A 403 -4.87 -6.69 27.35
CA ILE A 403 -4.31 -7.63 28.33
C ILE A 403 -5.12 -7.57 29.63
N ALA A 404 -5.40 -6.36 30.14
CA ALA A 404 -6.19 -6.16 31.34
C ALA A 404 -7.54 -6.89 31.27
N LYS A 405 -8.26 -6.74 30.13
CA LYS A 405 -9.54 -7.42 29.89
C LYS A 405 -9.40 -8.95 29.89
N LYS A 406 -8.36 -9.48 29.22
CA LYS A 406 -8.11 -10.93 29.13
C LYS A 406 -7.81 -11.56 30.51
N ILE A 407 -7.05 -10.86 31.36
CA ILE A 407 -6.68 -11.33 32.70
C ILE A 407 -7.66 -10.86 33.81
N LYS A 408 -8.79 -10.28 33.41
CA LYS A 408 -9.86 -9.79 34.29
C LYS A 408 -9.36 -8.81 35.36
N LEU A 409 -8.48 -7.89 34.98
CA LEU A 409 -7.99 -6.81 35.84
C LEU A 409 -8.39 -5.44 35.30
N ASN A 410 -8.44 -4.43 36.17
CA ASN A 410 -8.59 -3.06 35.71
C ASN A 410 -7.29 -2.52 35.10
N TYR A 411 -7.42 -1.50 34.24
CA TYR A 411 -6.28 -0.89 33.55
C TYR A 411 -5.20 -0.37 34.52
N LYS A 412 -5.59 0.27 35.64
CA LYS A 412 -4.67 0.86 36.60
C LYS A 412 -3.73 -0.19 37.24
N ILE A 413 -4.28 -1.35 37.59
CA ILE A 413 -3.49 -2.47 38.12
C ILE A 413 -2.60 -3.05 37.01
N SER A 414 -3.14 -3.32 35.85
CA SER A 414 -2.40 -3.84 34.71
C SER A 414 -1.26 -2.92 34.27
N PHE A 415 -1.45 -1.61 34.37
CA PHE A 415 -0.39 -0.64 34.08
C PHE A 415 0.72 -0.62 35.15
N LYS A 416 0.39 -0.87 36.43
CA LYS A 416 1.40 -1.08 37.48
C LYS A 416 2.23 -2.36 37.23
N ILE A 417 1.55 -3.46 36.84
CA ILE A 417 2.19 -4.71 36.44
C ILE A 417 3.13 -4.47 35.26
N PHE A 418 2.66 -3.81 34.23
CA PHE A 418 3.45 -3.42 33.04
C PHE A 418 4.74 -2.69 33.44
N LYS A 419 4.64 -1.65 34.29
CA LYS A 419 5.81 -0.90 34.76
C LYS A 419 6.80 -1.77 35.51
N LEU A 420 6.30 -2.62 36.39
CA LEU A 420 7.13 -3.55 37.16
C LEU A 420 7.89 -4.53 36.26
N LEU A 421 7.18 -5.18 35.33
CA LEU A 421 7.78 -6.15 34.42
C LEU A 421 8.77 -5.50 33.45
N LEU A 422 8.51 -4.25 33.01
CA LEU A 422 9.42 -3.46 32.18
C LEU A 422 10.73 -3.15 32.94
N ASN A 423 10.61 -2.67 34.20
CA ASN A 423 11.77 -2.39 35.04
C ASN A 423 12.60 -3.67 35.32
N LYS A 424 11.96 -4.81 35.46
CA LYS A 424 12.62 -6.12 35.65
C LYS A 424 13.14 -6.71 34.33
N LYS A 425 13.01 -6.00 33.21
CA LYS A 425 13.41 -6.42 31.85
C LYS A 425 12.77 -7.74 31.40
N LEU A 426 11.61 -8.09 31.96
CA LEU A 426 10.81 -9.26 31.58
C LEU A 426 9.94 -9.03 30.35
N ILE A 427 9.65 -7.79 30.08
CA ILE A 427 8.99 -7.33 28.85
C ILE A 427 9.77 -6.14 28.26
N ARG A 428 9.56 -5.89 26.97
CA ARG A 428 10.02 -4.69 26.24
C ARG A 428 8.86 -4.06 25.46
N VAL A 429 9.02 -2.83 25.03
CA VAL A 429 8.12 -2.07 24.13
C VAL A 429 8.89 -1.42 23.00
#